data_71164e0c55d811d3d8c64e11f6b5ad22
#
_entry.id   71164e0c55d811d3d8c64e11f6b5ad22
#
_cell.length_a   1.000
_cell.length_b   1.000
_cell.length_c   1.000
_cell.angle_alpha   90.00
_cell.angle_beta   90.00
_cell.angle_gamma   90.00
#
_symmetry.space_group_name_H-M   'P 1'
#
loop_
_entity.id
_entity.type
_entity.pdbx_description
1 polymer ?
#
loop_
_entity_poly.entity_id
_entity_poly.type
_entity_poly.pdbx_seq_one_letter_code
_entity_poly.pdbx_strand_id
1 'polypeptide(L)' 'MKTYRFSVVIEKDAEGYFAFCPELQGCYTQGDSYEEVLENIKDVINLHIKDRIDNEEEIPQPENISLTYLEIAL' A
#
# COMPACT_ATOMS: atom_id res chain seq x y z
N MET A 1 -10.65 16.92 11.28
CA MET A 1 -9.73 16.18 10.40
C MET A 1 -10.14 14.71 10.32
N LYS A 2 -10.20 14.18 9.14
CA LYS A 2 -10.60 12.81 8.93
C LYS A 2 -9.38 11.91 8.81
N THR A 3 -9.39 10.78 9.48
CA THR A 3 -8.28 9.82 9.45
C THR A 3 -8.69 8.59 8.68
N TYR A 4 -7.81 8.15 7.78
CA TYR A 4 -8.01 6.95 6.99
C TYR A 4 -6.95 5.93 7.34
N ARG A 5 -7.32 4.67 7.24
CA ARG A 5 -6.44 3.56 7.57
C ARG A 5 -6.28 2.67 6.35
N PHE A 6 -5.03 2.39 6.00
CA PHE A 6 -4.72 1.53 4.86
C PHE A 6 -3.71 0.49 5.26
N SER A 7 -3.82 -0.68 4.67
CA SER A 7 -2.81 -1.70 4.84
C SER A 7 -1.71 -1.50 3.82
N VAL A 8 -0.50 -1.85 4.20
CA VAL A 8 0.66 -1.80 3.31
C VAL A 8 1.38 -3.12 3.42
N VAL A 9 1.62 -3.77 2.30
CA VAL A 9 2.41 -4.98 2.24
C VAL A 9 3.79 -4.61 1.72
N ILE A 10 4.82 -5.01 2.44
CA ILE A 10 6.20 -4.72 2.08
C ILE A 10 6.94 -6.02 1.86
N GLU A 11 7.57 -6.14 0.69
CA GLU A 11 8.35 -7.32 0.33
C GLU A 11 9.78 -6.90 0.04
N LYS A 12 10.73 -7.77 0.35
CA LYS A 12 12.13 -7.54 0.04
C LYS A 12 12.66 -8.68 -0.82
N ASP A 13 13.41 -8.33 -1.86
CA ASP A 13 14.12 -9.32 -2.68
C ASP A 13 15.57 -8.85 -2.89
N ALA A 14 16.27 -9.49 -3.83
CA ALA A 14 17.67 -9.17 -4.09
C ALA A 14 17.87 -7.74 -4.64
N GLU A 15 16.82 -7.15 -5.19
CA GLU A 15 16.91 -5.83 -5.82
C GLU A 15 16.46 -4.69 -4.91
N GLY A 16 15.90 -5.00 -3.75
CA GLY A 16 15.47 -3.98 -2.81
C GLY A 16 14.09 -4.26 -2.22
N TYR A 17 13.37 -3.19 -1.91
CA TYR A 17 12.07 -3.28 -1.26
C TYR A 17 10.97 -2.84 -2.21
N PHE A 18 9.85 -3.50 -2.11
CA PHE A 18 8.64 -3.20 -2.86
C PHE A 18 7.47 -3.11 -1.89
N ALA A 19 6.61 -2.11 -2.07
CA ALA A 19 5.43 -1.95 -1.22
C ALA A 19 4.19 -1.68 -2.06
N PHE A 20 3.05 -2.17 -1.58
CA PHE A 20 1.79 -1.86 -2.23
C PHE A 20 0.66 -1.78 -1.21
N CYS A 21 -0.40 -1.09 -1.59
CA CYS A 21 -1.59 -0.91 -0.77
C CYS A 21 -2.75 -1.69 -1.42
N PRO A 22 -3.18 -2.81 -0.81
CA PRO A 22 -4.23 -3.63 -1.41
C PRO A 22 -5.56 -2.92 -1.66
N GLU A 23 -5.92 -1.95 -0.82
CA GLU A 23 -7.19 -1.24 -0.96
C GLU A 23 -7.23 -0.27 -2.13
N LEU A 24 -6.06 0.13 -2.64
CA LEU A 24 -5.98 1.12 -3.71
C LEU A 24 -5.31 0.50 -4.93
N GLN A 25 -6.08 0.32 -5.98
CA GLN A 25 -5.55 -0.27 -7.21
C GLN A 25 -4.46 0.61 -7.81
N GLY A 26 -3.34 -0.01 -8.19
CA GLY A 26 -2.22 0.73 -8.79
C GLY A 26 -1.37 1.50 -7.79
N CYS A 27 -1.59 1.31 -6.49
CA CYS A 27 -0.84 2.01 -5.46
C CYS A 27 0.34 1.14 -5.01
N TYR A 28 1.52 1.38 -5.58
CA TYR A 28 2.73 0.62 -5.26
C TYR A 28 3.96 1.47 -5.49
N THR A 29 5.08 1.06 -4.89
CA THR A 29 6.34 1.77 -5.02
C THR A 29 7.52 0.85 -4.68
N GLN A 30 8.72 1.37 -4.85
CA GLN A 30 9.97 0.68 -4.54
C GLN A 30 10.85 1.58 -3.70
N GLY A 31 11.82 0.97 -3.03
CA GLY A 31 12.82 1.72 -2.27
C GLY A 31 14.04 0.84 -1.99
N ASP A 32 15.14 1.48 -1.63
CA ASP A 32 16.39 0.79 -1.35
C ASP A 32 16.48 0.30 0.10
N SER A 33 15.62 0.82 0.97
CA SER A 33 15.55 0.42 2.37
C SER A 33 14.09 0.33 2.81
N TYR A 34 13.88 -0.31 3.95
CA TYR A 34 12.55 -0.40 4.55
C TYR A 34 11.99 1.00 4.82
N GLU A 35 12.80 1.86 5.41
CA GLU A 35 12.39 3.22 5.74
C GLU A 35 12.04 4.02 4.49
N GLU A 36 12.85 3.87 3.45
CA GLU A 36 12.60 4.58 2.20
C GLU A 36 11.32 4.11 1.53
N VAL A 37 11.10 2.79 1.43
CA VAL A 37 9.90 2.29 0.78
C VAL A 37 8.65 2.67 1.57
N LEU A 38 8.76 2.73 2.91
CA LEU A 38 7.64 3.14 3.75
C LEU A 38 7.25 4.60 3.50
N GLU A 39 8.24 5.49 3.42
CA GLU A 39 7.99 6.89 3.08
C GLU A 39 7.43 7.03 1.67
N ASN A 40 7.98 6.28 0.72
CA ASN A 40 7.52 6.34 -0.66
C ASN A 40 6.06 5.88 -0.80
N ILE A 41 5.68 4.79 -0.13
CA ILE A 41 4.30 4.29 -0.24
C ILE A 41 3.32 5.25 0.43
N LYS A 42 3.74 5.90 1.50
CA LYS A 42 2.94 6.92 2.15
C LYS A 42 2.62 8.06 1.19
N ASP A 43 3.61 8.52 0.44
CA ASP A 43 3.42 9.57 -0.55
C ASP A 43 2.47 9.14 -1.67
N VAL A 44 2.62 7.89 -2.15
CA VAL A 44 1.76 7.36 -3.20
C VAL A 44 0.31 7.25 -2.71
N ILE A 45 0.11 6.77 -1.48
CA ILE A 45 -1.22 6.71 -0.88
C ILE A 45 -1.85 8.10 -0.79
N ASN A 46 -1.07 9.08 -0.35
CA ASN A 46 -1.56 10.46 -0.27
C ASN A 46 -2.03 10.98 -1.63
N LEU A 47 -1.29 10.69 -2.68
CA LEU A 47 -1.68 11.11 -4.03
C LEU A 47 -2.99 10.44 -4.47
N HIS A 48 -3.13 9.15 -4.19
CA HIS A 48 -4.35 8.42 -4.52
C HIS A 48 -5.57 8.96 -3.77
N ILE A 49 -5.39 9.26 -2.48
CA ILE A 49 -6.49 9.81 -1.66
C ILE A 49 -6.90 11.18 -2.18
N LYS A 50 -5.94 12.04 -2.46
CA LYS A 50 -6.23 13.39 -2.97
C LYS A 50 -6.98 13.34 -4.30
N ASP A 51 -6.57 12.44 -5.18
CA ASP A 51 -7.23 12.26 -6.46
C ASP A 51 -8.69 11.83 -6.28
N ARG A 52 -8.94 10.89 -5.38
CA ARG A 52 -10.29 10.42 -5.12
C ARG A 52 -11.16 11.51 -4.51
N ILE A 53 -10.61 12.28 -3.57
CA ILE A 53 -11.33 13.39 -2.96
C ILE A 53 -11.69 14.43 -4.01
N ASP A 54 -10.74 14.78 -4.87
CA ASP A 54 -10.97 15.77 -5.94
C ASP A 54 -12.03 15.31 -6.93
N ASN A 55 -12.16 14.02 -7.14
CA ASN A 55 -13.14 13.44 -8.06
C ASN A 55 -14.42 12.99 -7.34
N GLU A 56 -14.56 13.32 -6.06
CA GLU A 56 -15.72 12.98 -5.24
C GLU A 56 -15.98 11.47 -5.19
N GLU A 57 -14.91 10.68 -5.26
CA GLU A 57 -15.00 9.22 -5.16
C GLU A 57 -14.86 8.77 -3.71
N GLU A 58 -15.46 7.64 -3.40
CA GLU A 58 -15.31 7.04 -2.09
C GLU A 58 -13.88 6.56 -1.88
N ILE A 59 -13.41 6.68 -0.64
CA ILE A 59 -12.10 6.15 -0.24
C ILE A 59 -12.35 4.79 0.41
N PRO A 60 -11.88 3.69 -0.22
CA PRO A 60 -12.10 2.37 0.36
C PRO A 60 -11.37 2.21 1.68
N GLN A 61 -12.06 1.65 2.66
CA GLN A 61 -11.47 1.36 3.98
C GLN A 61 -11.61 -0.12 4.27
N PRO A 62 -10.54 -0.77 4.74
CA PRO A 62 -10.63 -2.18 5.06
C PRO A 62 -11.41 -2.42 6.35
N GLU A 63 -12.26 -3.43 6.35
CA GLU A 63 -12.92 -3.87 7.57
C GLU A 63 -12.06 -4.89 8.29
N ASN A 64 -11.43 -5.76 7.52
CA ASN A 64 -10.62 -6.83 8.05
C ASN A 64 -9.57 -7.22 7.02
N ILE A 65 -8.33 -7.35 7.47
CA ILE A 65 -7.22 -7.72 6.61
C ILE A 65 -6.47 -8.87 7.27
N SER A 66 -6.16 -9.89 6.48
CA SER A 66 -5.30 -10.96 6.95
C SER A 66 -4.22 -11.25 5.92
N LEU A 67 -3.05 -11.64 6.41
CA LEU A 67 -1.94 -12.07 5.57
C LEU A 67 -1.66 -13.52 5.91
N THR A 68 -1.59 -14.36 4.90
CA THR A 68 -1.41 -15.80 5.10
C THR A 68 -0.36 -16.33 4.13
N TYR A 69 0.49 -17.20 4.62
CA TYR A 69 1.44 -17.94 3.79
C TYR A 69 0.94 -19.35 3.61
N LEU A 70 0.96 -19.81 2.37
CA LEU A 70 0.59 -21.18 2.04
C LEU A 70 1.78 -21.88 1.41
N GLU A 71 2.04 -23.10 1.82
CA GLU A 71 3.05 -23.93 1.18
C GLU A 71 2.36 -24.84 0.20
N ILE A 72 2.87 -24.85 -1.02
CA ILE A 72 2.31 -25.68 -2.09
C ILE A 72 3.41 -26.60 -2.58
N ALA A 73 3.15 -27.90 -2.52
CA ALA A 73 4.07 -28.90 -3.05
C ALA A 73 3.64 -29.28 -4.46
N LEU A 74 4.58 -29.16 -5.40
CA LEU A 74 4.33 -29.46 -6.81
C LEU A 74 5.05 -30.72 -7.24
#